data_83483f38e9b8cfb3e81bff316db9dd45
#
_entry.id   83483f38e9b8cfb3e81bff316db9dd45
#
_cell.length_a   1.000
_cell.length_b   1.000
_cell.length_c   1.000
_cell.angle_alpha   90.00
_cell.angle_beta   90.00
_cell.angle_gamma   90.00
#
_symmetry.space_group_name_H-M   'P 1'
#
loop_
_entity.id
_entity.type
_entity.pdbx_description
1 polymer ?
#
loop_
_entity_poly.entity_id
_entity_poly.type
_entity_poly.pdbx_seq_one_letter_code
_entity_poly.pdbx_strand_id
1 'polypeptide(L)'
;MKIHVNQLGYRPGDQKIAVIASDEPLNGSLALVNESDSTKVELGIQAFGSDSYSGETLYWADFSHVKDEGRYFIEYYDCSRSDSFSISGDVYRKAFEDLIHMFYFMRCGCALTEKYAGPYQHKKCHSGSTLRYSDNKMLPPITGG
;
A
#
# COMPACT_ATOMS: atom_id res chain seq x y z
N MET A 1 6.02 -21.67 -0.68
CA MET A 1 5.92 -20.67 0.42
C MET A 1 6.06 -19.26 -0.15
N LYS A 2 5.25 -18.32 0.33
CA LYS A 2 5.30 -16.88 -0.01
C LYS A 2 5.26 -16.07 1.27
N ILE A 3 6.03 -14.98 1.34
CA ILE A 3 6.07 -14.05 2.48
C ILE A 3 5.51 -12.72 2.03
N HIS A 4 4.39 -12.32 2.60
CA HIS A 4 3.68 -11.08 2.26
C HIS A 4 3.91 -10.02 3.34
N VAL A 5 4.28 -8.84 2.89
CA VAL A 5 4.49 -7.65 3.71
C VAL A 5 3.75 -6.45 3.11
N ASN A 6 3.53 -5.41 3.90
CA ASN A 6 3.03 -4.16 3.35
C ASN A 6 4.12 -3.50 2.49
N GLN A 7 3.92 -3.48 1.17
CA GLN A 7 4.88 -2.94 0.21
C GLN A 7 5.06 -1.42 0.32
N LEU A 8 4.08 -0.69 0.85
CA LEU A 8 4.26 0.73 1.18
C LEU A 8 5.22 0.91 2.37
N GLY A 9 5.28 -0.09 3.26
CA GLY A 9 6.08 -0.08 4.46
C GLY A 9 5.28 0.16 5.73
N TYR A 10 5.97 0.48 6.81
CA TYR A 10 5.39 0.62 8.16
C TYR A 10 5.97 1.85 8.86
N ARG A 11 5.18 2.50 9.72
CA ARG A 11 5.75 3.47 10.65
C ARG A 11 6.36 2.76 11.86
N PRO A 12 7.38 3.36 12.53
CA PRO A 12 8.03 2.76 13.69
C PRO A 12 7.07 2.31 14.78
N GLY A 13 6.00 3.06 15.01
CA GLY A 13 5.00 2.79 16.05
C GLY A 13 3.85 1.89 15.64
N ASP A 14 3.74 1.50 14.36
CA ASP A 14 2.64 0.69 13.86
C ASP A 14 2.79 -0.78 14.30
N GLN A 15 1.66 -1.49 14.35
CA GLN A 15 1.69 -2.94 14.37
C GLN A 15 2.22 -3.44 13.02
N LYS A 16 3.22 -4.33 13.07
CA LYS A 16 3.94 -4.84 11.89
C LYS A 16 3.84 -6.35 11.86
N ILE A 17 3.08 -6.85 10.92
CA ILE A 17 2.85 -8.29 10.76
C ILE A 17 3.21 -8.69 9.33
N ALA A 18 3.97 -9.75 9.19
CA ALA A 18 4.14 -10.47 7.94
C ALA A 18 3.21 -11.67 7.90
N VAL A 19 2.58 -11.92 6.76
CA VAL A 19 1.76 -13.11 6.51
C VAL A 19 2.53 -14.07 5.62
N ILE A 20 2.59 -15.32 6.04
CA ILE A 20 3.31 -16.36 5.31
C ILE A 20 2.29 -17.40 4.85
N ALA A 21 2.21 -17.63 3.54
CA ALA A 21 1.43 -18.71 2.94
C ALA A 21 2.36 -19.89 2.63
N SER A 22 2.04 -21.08 3.14
CA SER A 22 2.82 -22.29 2.92
C SER A 22 1.93 -23.51 2.92
N ASP A 23 2.13 -24.38 1.94
CA ASP A 23 1.43 -25.67 1.86
C ASP A 23 2.01 -26.69 2.85
N GLU A 24 3.21 -26.44 3.34
CA GLU A 24 3.88 -27.33 4.30
C GLU A 24 4.01 -26.65 5.67
N PRO A 25 4.01 -27.45 6.76
CA PRO A 25 4.23 -26.91 8.09
C PRO A 25 5.58 -26.18 8.20
N LEU A 26 5.56 -24.98 8.70
CA LEU A 26 6.76 -24.19 8.93
C LEU A 26 7.36 -24.53 10.31
N ASN A 27 8.61 -24.94 10.30
CA ASN A 27 9.37 -25.26 11.51
C ASN A 27 10.57 -24.32 11.60
N GLY A 28 10.69 -23.58 12.69
CA GLY A 28 11.80 -22.65 12.92
C GLY A 28 11.37 -21.20 13.03
N SER A 29 12.23 -20.30 12.60
CA SER A 29 12.03 -18.86 12.70
C SER A 29 12.28 -18.18 11.36
N LEU A 30 11.75 -16.96 11.24
CA LEU A 30 12.08 -16.04 10.16
C LEU A 30 13.17 -15.08 10.62
N ALA A 31 13.92 -14.54 9.68
CA ALA A 31 14.85 -13.45 9.95
C ALA A 31 14.35 -12.16 9.28
N LEU A 32 14.19 -11.10 10.07
CA LEU A 32 14.07 -9.74 9.55
C LEU A 32 15.48 -9.21 9.33
N VAL A 33 15.81 -8.85 8.11
CA VAL A 33 17.16 -8.43 7.72
C VAL A 33 17.14 -6.96 7.35
N ASN A 34 18.03 -6.18 7.93
CA ASN A 34 18.27 -4.81 7.52
C ASN A 34 19.19 -4.80 6.29
N GLU A 35 18.76 -4.15 5.19
CA GLU A 35 19.53 -4.13 3.94
C GLU A 35 20.83 -3.32 4.02
N SER A 36 20.94 -2.37 4.97
CA SER A 36 22.10 -1.48 5.02
C SER A 36 23.33 -2.11 5.69
N ASP A 37 23.11 -2.92 6.72
CA ASP A 37 24.18 -3.49 7.56
C ASP A 37 24.09 -5.02 7.70
N SER A 38 23.07 -5.63 7.08
CA SER A 38 22.80 -7.07 7.12
C SER A 38 22.53 -7.60 8.54
N THR A 39 22.18 -6.74 9.49
CA THR A 39 21.74 -7.19 10.81
C THR A 39 20.45 -7.99 10.71
N LYS A 40 20.38 -9.07 11.50
CA LYS A 40 19.23 -9.98 11.51
C LYS A 40 18.54 -9.97 12.86
N VAL A 41 17.22 -9.85 12.85
CA VAL A 41 16.36 -10.01 14.02
C VAL A 41 15.52 -11.26 13.80
N GLU A 42 15.60 -12.20 14.73
CA GLU A 42 14.82 -13.44 14.68
C GLU A 42 13.35 -13.17 15.03
N LEU A 43 12.44 -13.68 14.19
CA LEU A 43 11.00 -13.54 14.36
C LEU A 43 10.34 -14.91 14.57
N GLY A 44 9.54 -15.00 15.61
CA GLY A 44 8.72 -16.20 15.86
C GLY A 44 7.60 -16.35 14.85
N ILE A 45 7.34 -17.57 14.43
CA ILE A 45 6.24 -17.92 13.53
C ILE A 45 5.05 -18.40 14.39
N GLN A 46 3.87 -17.87 14.11
CA GLN A 46 2.60 -18.28 14.73
C GLN A 46 1.68 -18.85 13.66
N ALA A 47 1.14 -20.04 13.89
CA ALA A 47 0.16 -20.60 12.99
C ALA A 47 -1.18 -19.85 13.09
N PHE A 48 -1.71 -19.41 11.95
CA PHE A 48 -3.05 -18.86 11.85
C PHE A 48 -4.06 -19.96 11.56
N GLY A 49 -3.71 -20.89 10.68
CA GLY A 49 -4.55 -21.99 10.23
C GLY A 49 -4.83 -21.94 8.74
N SER A 50 -5.78 -22.77 8.30
CA SER A 50 -6.19 -22.79 6.88
C SER A 50 -7.19 -21.68 6.60
N ASP A 51 -6.95 -20.93 5.55
CA ASP A 51 -7.90 -19.95 5.03
C ASP A 51 -8.86 -20.62 4.04
N SER A 52 -10.15 -20.59 4.35
CA SER A 52 -11.18 -21.27 3.55
C SER A 52 -11.43 -20.61 2.18
N TYR A 53 -11.00 -19.37 1.99
CA TYR A 53 -11.21 -18.64 0.73
C TYR A 53 -10.06 -18.87 -0.26
N SER A 54 -8.82 -18.83 0.21
CA SER A 54 -7.65 -19.09 -0.64
C SER A 54 -7.26 -20.58 -0.69
N GLY A 55 -7.66 -21.36 0.31
CA GLY A 55 -7.25 -22.77 0.47
C GLY A 55 -5.82 -22.92 0.99
N GLU A 56 -5.15 -21.82 1.33
CA GLU A 56 -3.76 -21.81 1.80
C GLU A 56 -3.68 -21.99 3.32
N THR A 57 -2.59 -22.57 3.80
CA THR A 57 -2.25 -22.56 5.22
C THR A 57 -1.43 -21.31 5.53
N LEU A 58 -1.93 -20.53 6.48
CA LEU A 58 -1.36 -19.23 6.82
C LEU A 58 -0.65 -19.25 8.17
N TYR A 59 0.41 -18.50 8.21
CA TYR A 59 1.20 -18.17 9.40
C TYR A 59 1.44 -16.68 9.45
N TRP A 60 1.77 -16.16 10.60
CA TRP A 60 2.17 -14.78 10.75
C TRP A 60 3.40 -14.64 11.65
N ALA A 61 4.11 -13.54 11.45
CA ALA A 61 5.22 -13.13 12.28
C ALA A 61 5.06 -11.66 12.66
N ASP A 62 5.08 -11.38 13.95
CA ASP A 62 4.99 -10.02 14.49
C ASP A 62 6.40 -9.45 14.71
N PHE A 63 6.67 -8.32 14.05
CA PHE A 63 7.91 -7.56 14.23
C PHE A 63 7.67 -6.12 14.68
N SER A 64 6.53 -5.87 15.37
CA SER A 64 6.15 -4.56 15.88
C SER A 64 7.15 -3.95 16.86
N HIS A 65 7.97 -4.80 17.50
CA HIS A 65 9.02 -4.37 18.42
C HIS A 65 10.21 -3.70 17.71
N VAL A 66 10.41 -3.93 16.42
CA VAL A 66 11.46 -3.27 15.62
C VAL A 66 10.99 -1.88 15.24
N LYS A 67 11.66 -0.84 15.74
CA LYS A 67 11.30 0.56 15.57
C LYS A 67 12.36 1.36 14.79
N ASP A 68 13.50 0.77 14.55
CA ASP A 68 14.59 1.44 13.86
C ASP A 68 14.20 1.68 12.40
N GLU A 69 14.38 2.91 11.95
CA GLU A 69 14.10 3.28 10.58
C GLU A 69 15.14 2.67 9.64
N GLY A 70 14.67 2.20 8.48
CA GLY A 70 15.55 1.54 7.52
C GLY A 70 14.77 0.80 6.44
N ARG A 71 15.53 0.10 5.60
CA ARG A 71 14.99 -0.77 4.58
C ARG A 71 15.24 -2.22 4.97
N TYR A 72 14.20 -3.03 4.92
CA TYR A 72 14.17 -4.38 5.44
C TYR A 72 13.56 -5.36 4.44
N PHE A 73 13.86 -6.63 4.64
CA PHE A 73 13.13 -7.76 4.08
C PHE A 73 13.06 -8.88 5.12
N ILE A 74 12.16 -9.83 4.90
CA ILE A 74 12.04 -11.03 5.72
C ILE A 74 12.47 -12.22 4.91
N GLU A 75 13.29 -13.10 5.50
CA GLU A 75 13.74 -14.33 4.88
C GLU A 75 13.47 -15.54 5.76
N TYR A 76 13.34 -16.71 5.13
CA TYR A 76 13.20 -18.00 5.76
C TYR A 76 14.30 -18.95 5.25
N TYR A 77 15.29 -19.25 6.10
CA TYR A 77 16.41 -20.18 5.82
C TYR A 77 17.08 -19.96 4.45
N ASP A 78 17.31 -18.75 4.03
CA ASP A 78 17.89 -18.38 2.73
C ASP A 78 17.16 -18.96 1.49
N CYS A 79 15.96 -19.57 1.70
CA CYS A 79 15.18 -20.24 0.67
C CYS A 79 14.06 -19.37 0.09
N SER A 80 13.50 -18.50 0.91
CA SER A 80 12.39 -17.61 0.51
C SER A 80 12.57 -16.25 1.13
N ARG A 81 12.33 -15.22 0.33
CA ARG A 81 12.49 -13.81 0.73
C ARG A 81 11.23 -13.04 0.37
N SER A 82 10.81 -12.12 1.25
CA SER A 82 9.77 -11.14 0.94
C SER A 82 10.28 -10.06 0.00
N ASP A 83 9.36 -9.25 -0.55
CA ASP A 83 9.73 -7.95 -1.08
C ASP A 83 10.36 -7.08 0.00
N SER A 84 11.24 -6.16 -0.43
CA SER A 84 11.83 -5.18 0.47
C SER A 84 10.81 -4.10 0.81
N PHE A 85 10.80 -3.67 2.07
CA PHE A 85 9.92 -2.62 2.58
C PHE A 85 10.70 -1.65 3.46
N SER A 86 10.10 -0.49 3.72
CA SER A 86 10.69 0.52 4.59
C SER A 86 9.98 0.59 5.94
N ILE A 87 10.73 0.83 7.00
CA ILE A 87 10.21 1.33 8.27
C ILE A 87 10.64 2.79 8.35
N SER A 88 9.69 3.73 8.33
CA SER A 88 9.98 5.16 8.39
C SER A 88 8.77 5.96 8.87
N GLY A 89 9.01 7.06 9.57
CA GLY A 89 7.96 7.96 10.04
C GLY A 89 7.13 8.57 8.92
N ASP A 90 7.70 8.74 7.74
CA ASP A 90 7.06 9.36 6.58
C ASP A 90 6.71 8.40 5.43
N VAL A 91 6.75 7.10 5.70
CA VAL A 91 6.56 6.02 4.71
C VAL A 91 5.31 6.17 3.85
N TYR A 92 4.24 6.76 4.36
CA TYR A 92 2.99 6.99 3.62
C TYR A 92 2.90 8.36 2.96
N ARG A 93 3.88 9.25 3.13
CA ARG A 93 3.83 10.62 2.61
C ARG A 93 3.61 10.64 1.10
N LYS A 94 4.42 9.90 0.35
CA LYS A 94 4.32 9.87 -1.11
C LYS A 94 2.96 9.34 -1.58
N ALA A 95 2.46 8.27 -0.97
CA ALA A 95 1.15 7.71 -1.29
C ALA A 95 0.02 8.71 -0.98
N PHE A 96 0.12 9.46 0.12
CA PHE A 96 -0.82 10.50 0.49
C PHE A 96 -0.80 11.66 -0.52
N GLU A 97 0.38 12.15 -0.90
CA GLU A 97 0.54 13.20 -1.90
C GLU A 97 -0.06 12.79 -3.26
N ASP A 98 0.19 11.55 -3.70
CA ASP A 98 -0.35 11.01 -4.94
C ASP A 98 -1.87 10.86 -4.88
N LEU A 99 -2.42 10.46 -3.73
CA LEU A 99 -3.86 10.37 -3.52
C LEU A 99 -4.53 11.76 -3.61
N ILE A 100 -3.96 12.76 -2.96
CA ILE A 100 -4.47 14.15 -3.06
C ILE A 100 -4.38 14.66 -4.50
N HIS A 101 -3.27 14.34 -5.19
CA HIS A 101 -3.09 14.71 -6.60
C HIS A 101 -4.14 14.03 -7.51
N MET A 102 -4.50 12.78 -7.21
CA MET A 102 -5.58 12.10 -7.93
C MET A 102 -6.90 12.88 -7.85
N PHE A 103 -7.29 13.38 -6.68
CA PHE A 103 -8.49 14.21 -6.56
C PHE A 103 -8.40 15.51 -7.38
N TYR A 104 -7.23 16.11 -7.49
CA TYR A 104 -7.03 17.26 -8.37
C TYR A 104 -7.32 16.92 -9.83
N PHE A 105 -6.83 15.75 -10.32
CA PHE A 105 -7.08 15.30 -11.69
C PHE A 105 -8.53 14.92 -11.96
N MET A 106 -9.28 14.49 -10.96
CA MET A 106 -10.68 14.12 -11.09
C MET A 106 -11.63 15.33 -11.13
N ARG A 107 -11.13 16.55 -10.99
CA ARG A 107 -11.96 17.76 -10.98
C ARG A 107 -12.60 18.00 -12.34
N CYS A 108 -13.93 18.21 -12.32
CA CYS A 108 -14.71 18.63 -13.48
C CYS A 108 -15.07 20.10 -13.39
N GLY A 109 -15.36 20.73 -14.53
CA GLY A 109 -15.83 22.11 -14.59
C GLY A 109 -14.77 23.18 -14.38
N CYS A 110 -13.49 22.81 -14.25
CA CYS A 110 -12.36 23.72 -14.15
C CYS A 110 -11.23 23.32 -15.11
N ALA A 111 -10.33 24.24 -15.41
CA ALA A 111 -9.13 23.92 -16.16
C ALA A 111 -8.08 23.31 -15.23
N LEU A 112 -7.43 22.23 -15.67
CA LEU A 112 -6.23 21.72 -15.04
C LEU A 112 -5.03 22.38 -15.71
N THR A 113 -4.31 23.19 -14.93
CA THR A 113 -3.20 23.98 -15.46
C THR A 113 -1.90 23.19 -15.47
N GLU A 114 -1.00 23.49 -16.40
CA GLU A 114 0.30 22.84 -16.52
C GLU A 114 1.10 22.85 -15.21
N LYS A 115 1.00 23.94 -14.45
CA LYS A 115 1.70 24.10 -13.16
C LYS A 115 1.44 22.94 -12.18
N TYR A 116 0.20 22.39 -12.18
CA TYR A 116 -0.22 21.35 -11.22
C TYR A 116 -0.54 20.02 -11.89
N ALA A 117 -0.79 20.02 -13.20
CA ALA A 117 -1.16 18.83 -13.95
C ALA A 117 -0.05 18.33 -14.88
N GLY A 118 0.98 19.13 -15.14
CA GLY A 118 2.05 18.76 -16.06
C GLY A 118 1.48 18.31 -17.41
N PRO A 119 1.89 17.12 -17.91
CA PRO A 119 1.45 16.61 -19.21
C PRO A 119 -0.06 16.28 -19.27
N TYR A 120 -0.74 16.20 -18.13
CA TYR A 120 -2.17 15.90 -18.03
C TYR A 120 -3.04 17.16 -17.98
N GLN A 121 -2.46 18.32 -18.31
CA GLN A 121 -3.21 19.58 -18.39
C GLN A 121 -4.36 19.49 -19.41
N HIS A 122 -5.46 20.12 -19.09
CA HIS A 122 -6.58 20.27 -20.03
C HIS A 122 -7.42 21.53 -19.76
N LYS A 123 -8.10 22.00 -20.79
CA LYS A 123 -9.04 23.11 -20.66
C LYS A 123 -10.25 22.70 -19.81
N LYS A 124 -11.00 23.71 -19.34
CA LYS A 124 -12.26 23.48 -18.63
C LYS A 124 -13.14 22.49 -19.40
N CYS A 125 -13.51 21.40 -18.74
CA CYS A 125 -14.43 20.40 -19.24
C CYS A 125 -15.82 20.61 -18.63
N HIS A 126 -16.86 20.05 -19.27
CA HIS A 126 -18.23 20.05 -18.77
C HIS A 126 -18.76 21.45 -18.40
N SER A 127 -18.46 22.44 -19.22
CA SER A 127 -18.81 23.86 -18.99
C SER A 127 -20.27 24.21 -19.18
N GLY A 128 -21.09 23.26 -19.60
CA GLY A 128 -22.53 23.43 -19.75
C GLY A 128 -23.24 22.12 -19.41
N SER A 129 -24.37 22.18 -18.77
CA SER A 129 -25.17 21.00 -18.52
C SER A 129 -25.86 20.56 -19.81
N THR A 130 -25.38 19.47 -20.37
CA THR A 130 -26.10 18.70 -21.42
C THR A 130 -26.90 17.55 -20.80
N LEU A 131 -26.75 17.31 -19.49
CA LEU A 131 -27.48 16.29 -18.79
C LEU A 131 -28.92 16.72 -18.54
N ARG A 132 -29.84 15.79 -18.73
CA ARG A 132 -31.29 16.02 -18.52
C ARG A 132 -31.83 14.94 -17.58
N TYR A 133 -32.80 15.29 -16.78
CA TYR A 133 -33.60 14.30 -16.07
C TYR A 133 -34.44 13.47 -17.05
N SER A 134 -34.99 12.37 -16.60
CA SER A 134 -35.90 11.53 -17.37
C SER A 134 -37.16 12.29 -17.86
N ASP A 135 -37.53 13.37 -17.16
CA ASP A 135 -38.62 14.27 -17.54
C ASP A 135 -38.18 15.39 -18.52
N ASN A 136 -36.99 15.27 -19.10
CA ASN A 136 -36.39 16.20 -20.05
C ASN A 136 -36.02 17.59 -19.49
N LYS A 137 -36.09 17.80 -18.18
CA LYS A 137 -35.58 19.02 -17.53
C LYS A 137 -34.07 19.05 -17.53
N MET A 138 -33.50 20.20 -17.82
CA MET A 138 -32.04 20.38 -17.72
C MET A 138 -31.59 20.38 -16.28
N LEU A 139 -30.54 19.63 -16.00
CA LEU A 139 -29.83 19.74 -14.75
C LEU A 139 -29.14 21.12 -14.65
N PRO A 140 -29.04 21.68 -13.45
CA PRO A 140 -28.23 22.88 -13.25
C PRO A 140 -26.78 22.63 -13.69
N PRO A 141 -26.09 23.67 -14.19
CA PRO A 141 -24.69 23.54 -14.59
C PRO A 141 -23.87 22.94 -13.45
N ILE A 142 -23.08 21.92 -13.75
CA ILE A 142 -22.08 21.41 -12.79
C ILE A 142 -20.97 22.45 -12.73
N THR A 143 -21.03 23.31 -11.75
CA THR A 143 -19.91 24.19 -11.42
C THR A 143 -18.94 23.39 -10.58
N GLY A 144 -17.81 23.03 -11.16
CA GLY A 144 -16.77 22.32 -10.44
C GLY A 144 -16.34 23.07 -9.19
N GLY A 145 -16.23 22.34 -8.10
CA GLY A 145 -15.67 22.84 -6.85
C GLY A 145 -14.15 23.02 -6.92
#